data_18591dd32a94e4657b2f77d54fb89a63
#
_entry.id   18591dd32a94e4657b2f77d54fb89a63
#
_cell.length_a   1.000
_cell.length_b   1.000
_cell.length_c   1.000
_cell.angle_alpha   90.00
_cell.angle_beta   90.00
_cell.angle_gamma   90.00
#
_symmetry.space_group_name_H-M   'P 1'
#
loop_
_entity.id
_entity.type
_entity.pdbx_description
1 polymer ?
#
loop_
_entity_poly.entity_id
_entity_poly.type
_entity_poly.pdbx_seq_one_letter_code
_entity_poly.pdbx_strand_id
1 'polypeptide(L)'
;MKIKYLWKTFKELSTDDLYAILNLRQKVFVMEQDCPYIDADYSDQKAFHLLGYDEKNILKAYLRAFSPNIKYKGASMGRIVVEEGMRNKSIGKEITNIGIRFLSEKYPNHEIIISAQHRLQKFYEGFGFIARGEVYLEDDIDHIQMYMLSK
;
A
#
# COMPACT_ATOMS: atom_id res chain seq x y z
N MET A 1 1.34 0.48 -21.61
CA MET A 1 0.03 0.09 -21.08
C MET A 1 -0.43 1.09 -20.04
N LYS A 2 -1.66 1.55 -20.16
CA LYS A 2 -2.20 2.60 -19.30
C LYS A 2 -2.96 1.98 -18.12
N ILE A 3 -2.70 2.48 -16.90
CA ILE A 3 -3.40 2.06 -15.70
C ILE A 3 -4.40 3.14 -15.31
N LYS A 4 -5.62 2.72 -15.03
CA LYS A 4 -6.66 3.60 -14.51
C LYS A 4 -6.74 3.40 -13.00
N TYR A 5 -6.55 4.46 -12.24
CA TYR A 5 -6.58 4.43 -10.78
C TYR A 5 -7.90 4.98 -10.26
N LEU A 6 -8.45 4.32 -9.24
CA LEU A 6 -9.64 4.83 -8.54
C LEU A 6 -9.57 4.48 -7.07
N TRP A 7 -10.10 5.39 -6.25
CA TRP A 7 -10.23 5.20 -4.82
C TRP A 7 -11.63 4.70 -4.47
N LYS A 8 -11.71 3.74 -3.57
CA LYS A 8 -12.98 3.24 -3.04
C LYS A 8 -12.86 2.98 -1.53
N THR A 9 -13.93 3.26 -0.80
CA THR A 9 -14.07 2.76 0.57
C THR A 9 -14.39 1.26 0.49
N PHE A 10 -14.31 0.55 1.61
CA PHE A 10 -14.63 -0.87 1.62
C PHE A 10 -16.05 -1.15 1.12
N LYS A 11 -17.00 -0.32 1.54
CA LYS A 11 -18.41 -0.49 1.13
C LYS A 11 -18.65 -0.21 -0.35
N GLU A 12 -17.81 0.59 -0.96
CA GLU A 12 -17.90 0.88 -2.39
C GLU A 12 -17.29 -0.20 -3.27
N LEU A 13 -16.46 -1.09 -2.68
CA LEU A 13 -15.89 -2.21 -3.43
C LEU A 13 -16.99 -3.17 -3.84
N SER A 14 -16.97 -3.61 -5.10
CA SER A 14 -17.79 -4.74 -5.52
C SER A 14 -17.17 -6.04 -4.96
N THR A 15 -17.94 -7.12 -4.98
CA THR A 15 -17.38 -8.43 -4.62
C THR A 15 -16.25 -8.83 -5.55
N ASP A 16 -16.34 -8.46 -6.84
CA ASP A 16 -15.26 -8.72 -7.79
C ASP A 16 -14.02 -7.90 -7.50
N ASP A 17 -14.17 -6.61 -7.13
CA ASP A 17 -13.05 -5.77 -6.69
C ASP A 17 -12.34 -6.42 -5.51
N LEU A 18 -13.09 -6.80 -4.49
CA LEU A 18 -12.52 -7.39 -3.27
C LEU A 18 -11.80 -8.70 -3.58
N TYR A 19 -12.41 -9.55 -4.39
CA TYR A 19 -11.80 -10.83 -4.77
C TYR A 19 -10.48 -10.60 -5.51
N ALA A 20 -10.46 -9.66 -6.45
CA ALA A 20 -9.24 -9.32 -7.20
C ALA A 20 -8.15 -8.76 -6.30
N ILE A 21 -8.51 -7.91 -5.34
CA ILE A 21 -7.57 -7.35 -4.35
C ILE A 21 -6.92 -8.47 -3.55
N LEU A 22 -7.73 -9.37 -2.98
CA LEU A 22 -7.21 -10.45 -2.17
C LEU A 22 -6.36 -11.42 -2.98
N ASN A 23 -6.76 -11.71 -4.21
CA ASN A 23 -5.98 -12.56 -5.12
C ASN A 23 -4.60 -11.97 -5.42
N LEU A 24 -4.55 -10.69 -5.79
CA LEU A 24 -3.28 -10.01 -6.09
C LEU A 24 -2.36 -9.96 -4.86
N ARG A 25 -2.91 -9.65 -3.69
CA ARG A 25 -2.15 -9.59 -2.44
C ARG A 25 -1.56 -10.96 -2.09
N GLN A 26 -2.33 -12.04 -2.25
CA GLN A 26 -1.84 -13.39 -1.99
C GLN A 26 -0.73 -13.79 -2.96
N LYS A 27 -0.88 -13.48 -4.23
CA LYS A 27 0.14 -13.80 -5.24
C LYS A 27 1.50 -13.20 -4.88
N VAL A 28 1.52 -11.96 -4.43
CA VAL A 28 2.77 -11.24 -4.18
C VAL A 28 3.27 -11.45 -2.75
N PHE A 29 2.43 -11.19 -1.75
CA PHE A 29 2.89 -11.20 -0.36
C PHE A 29 3.03 -12.61 0.21
N VAL A 30 2.22 -13.55 -0.22
CA VAL A 30 2.26 -14.91 0.30
C VAL A 30 3.07 -15.84 -0.62
N MET A 31 2.67 -15.95 -1.87
CA MET A 31 3.29 -16.90 -2.78
C MET A 31 4.66 -16.46 -3.26
N GLU A 32 4.78 -15.26 -3.78
CA GLU A 32 6.03 -14.76 -4.37
C GLU A 32 7.12 -14.53 -3.31
N GLN A 33 6.75 -14.01 -2.15
CA GLN A 33 7.68 -13.78 -1.04
C GLN A 33 7.89 -15.02 -0.17
N ASP A 34 7.24 -16.12 -0.50
CA ASP A 34 7.31 -17.37 0.26
C ASP A 34 7.10 -17.13 1.77
N CYS A 35 6.04 -16.40 2.09
CA CYS A 35 5.73 -15.98 3.45
C CYS A 35 4.31 -16.44 3.83
N PRO A 36 4.18 -17.60 4.48
CA PRO A 36 2.87 -18.11 4.85
C PRO A 36 2.29 -17.36 6.05
N TYR A 37 1.44 -16.39 5.77
CA TYR A 37 0.72 -15.63 6.80
C TYR A 37 -0.69 -15.32 6.29
N ILE A 38 -1.56 -14.89 7.22
CA ILE A 38 -2.92 -14.52 6.85
C ILE A 38 -2.92 -13.04 6.45
N ASP A 39 -2.96 -12.78 5.15
CA ASP A 39 -2.94 -11.43 4.62
C ASP A 39 -4.20 -10.62 4.95
N ALA A 40 -5.37 -11.27 4.98
CA ALA A 40 -6.63 -10.63 5.37
C ALA A 40 -6.64 -10.43 6.89
N ASP A 41 -6.43 -9.20 7.34
CA ASP A 41 -6.15 -8.85 8.74
C ASP A 41 -7.28 -8.11 9.44
N TYR A 42 -8.49 -8.10 8.86
CA TYR A 42 -9.67 -7.37 9.35
C TYR A 42 -9.48 -5.85 9.43
N SER A 43 -8.47 -5.33 8.74
CA SER A 43 -8.26 -3.88 8.64
C SER A 43 -8.84 -3.30 7.34
N ASP A 44 -9.08 -4.13 6.35
CA ASP A 44 -9.57 -3.69 5.05
C ASP A 44 -10.89 -2.94 5.14
N GLN A 45 -11.75 -3.30 6.11
CA GLN A 45 -13.04 -2.66 6.32
C GLN A 45 -12.92 -1.19 6.71
N LYS A 46 -11.76 -0.78 7.25
CA LYS A 46 -11.50 0.59 7.71
C LYS A 46 -10.61 1.37 6.74
N ALA A 47 -10.23 0.79 5.63
CA ALA A 47 -9.27 1.36 4.71
C ALA A 47 -9.94 2.09 3.54
N PHE A 48 -9.19 3.02 2.96
CA PHE A 48 -9.44 3.48 1.60
C PHE A 48 -8.60 2.60 0.68
N HIS A 49 -9.18 2.18 -0.43
CA HIS A 49 -8.56 1.25 -1.37
C HIS A 49 -8.26 1.95 -2.68
N LEU A 50 -7.01 1.93 -3.10
CA LEU A 50 -6.60 2.43 -4.41
C LEU A 50 -6.43 1.23 -5.34
N LEU A 51 -7.23 1.20 -6.41
CA LEU A 51 -7.21 0.12 -7.38
C LEU A 51 -6.67 0.63 -8.71
N GLY A 52 -5.68 -0.08 -9.25
CA GLY A 52 -5.12 0.21 -10.56
C GLY A 52 -5.47 -0.89 -11.54
N TYR A 53 -6.39 -0.60 -12.45
CA TYR A 53 -6.86 -1.53 -13.48
C TYR A 53 -6.20 -1.23 -14.82
N ASP A 54 -5.86 -2.28 -15.57
CA ASP A 54 -5.37 -2.13 -16.93
C ASP A 54 -6.53 -1.95 -17.93
N GLU A 55 -6.20 -1.87 -19.20
CA GLU A 55 -7.19 -1.66 -20.27
C GLU A 55 -8.18 -2.82 -20.42
N LYS A 56 -7.83 -4.01 -19.91
CA LYS A 56 -8.68 -5.19 -19.92
C LYS A 56 -9.47 -5.38 -18.63
N ASN A 57 -9.49 -4.35 -17.76
CA ASN A 57 -10.14 -4.42 -16.45
C ASN A 57 -9.54 -5.51 -15.53
N ILE A 58 -8.23 -5.73 -15.63
CA ILE A 58 -7.52 -6.63 -14.72
C ILE A 58 -6.79 -5.79 -13.70
N LEU A 59 -6.94 -6.12 -12.42
CA LEU A 59 -6.26 -5.40 -11.34
C LEU A 59 -4.76 -5.69 -11.39
N LYS A 60 -3.96 -4.66 -11.57
CA LYS A 60 -2.51 -4.75 -11.72
C LYS A 60 -1.74 -4.08 -10.60
N ALA A 61 -2.36 -3.17 -9.88
CA ALA A 61 -1.72 -2.46 -8.78
C ALA A 61 -2.74 -2.14 -7.69
N TYR A 62 -2.28 -2.10 -6.46
CA TYR A 62 -3.17 -1.88 -5.33
C TYR A 62 -2.40 -1.25 -4.16
N LEU A 63 -3.12 -0.47 -3.38
CA LEU A 63 -2.62 0.15 -2.15
C LEU A 63 -3.81 0.39 -1.23
N ARG A 64 -3.63 0.21 0.08
CA ARG A 64 -4.65 0.64 1.04
C ARG A 64 -4.10 1.77 1.91
N ALA A 65 -4.97 2.69 2.30
CA ALA A 65 -4.63 3.84 3.11
C ALA A 65 -5.59 3.95 4.29
N PHE A 66 -5.12 4.54 5.38
CA PHE A 66 -5.86 4.65 6.62
C PHE A 66 -5.84 6.09 7.13
N SER A 67 -6.98 6.55 7.65
CA SER A 67 -7.05 7.81 8.38
C SER A 67 -6.22 7.74 9.67
N PRO A 68 -5.87 8.89 10.27
CA PRO A 68 -5.20 8.90 11.57
C PRO A 68 -5.96 8.09 12.63
N ASN A 69 -5.20 7.53 13.55
CA ASN A 69 -5.72 6.76 14.71
C ASN A 69 -6.33 5.41 14.37
N ILE A 70 -6.09 4.87 13.18
CA ILE A 70 -6.48 3.50 12.83
C ILE A 70 -5.30 2.54 13.05
N LYS A 71 -4.21 2.72 12.31
CA LYS A 71 -3.00 1.89 12.45
C LYS A 71 -1.98 2.57 13.34
N TYR A 72 -1.85 3.87 13.22
CA TYR A 72 -0.93 4.72 13.96
C TYR A 72 -1.66 6.01 14.32
N LYS A 73 -1.02 6.83 15.14
CA LYS A 73 -1.55 8.16 15.46
C LYS A 73 -1.70 9.02 14.20
N GLY A 74 -0.74 8.93 13.28
CA GLY A 74 -0.83 9.60 11.98
C GLY A 74 -1.59 8.76 10.96
N ALA A 75 -1.73 9.31 9.75
CA ALA A 75 -2.25 8.56 8.60
C ALA A 75 -1.26 7.48 8.18
N SER A 76 -1.72 6.48 7.46
CA SER A 76 -0.86 5.37 7.07
C SER A 76 -1.26 4.83 5.71
N MET A 77 -0.34 4.12 5.07
CA MET A 77 -0.65 3.32 3.88
C MET A 77 0.21 2.06 3.90
N GLY A 78 -0.27 1.04 3.21
CA GLY A 78 0.42 -0.24 3.15
C GLY A 78 -0.19 -1.16 2.11
N ARG A 79 0.23 -2.42 2.13
CA ARG A 79 -0.18 -3.41 1.13
C ARG A 79 0.01 -2.86 -0.29
N ILE A 80 1.12 -2.13 -0.51
CA ILE A 80 1.47 -1.56 -1.81
C ILE A 80 1.99 -2.70 -2.67
N VAL A 81 1.29 -2.97 -3.76
CA VAL A 81 1.60 -4.14 -4.59
C VAL A 81 1.40 -3.83 -6.07
N VAL A 82 2.33 -4.34 -6.87
CA VAL A 82 2.27 -4.30 -8.33
C VAL A 82 2.43 -5.72 -8.83
N GLU A 83 1.53 -6.15 -9.71
CA GLU A 83 1.58 -7.48 -10.30
C GLU A 83 2.91 -7.66 -11.06
N GLU A 84 3.49 -8.86 -10.98
CA GLU A 84 4.84 -9.15 -11.48
C GLU A 84 5.08 -8.67 -12.92
N GLY A 85 4.14 -8.94 -13.81
CA GLY A 85 4.27 -8.54 -15.22
C GLY A 85 4.26 -7.05 -15.49
N MET A 86 3.92 -6.24 -14.49
CA MET A 86 3.83 -4.78 -14.59
C MET A 86 4.97 -4.06 -13.89
N ARG A 87 5.95 -4.78 -13.37
CA ARG A 87 7.12 -4.17 -12.71
C ARG A 87 8.06 -3.57 -13.73
N ASN A 88 8.95 -2.70 -13.27
CA ASN A 88 9.92 -1.96 -14.11
C ASN A 88 9.23 -0.95 -15.06
N LYS A 89 7.98 -0.59 -14.79
CA LYS A 89 7.22 0.43 -15.55
C LYS A 89 6.89 1.64 -14.70
N SER A 90 7.61 1.83 -13.59
CA SER A 90 7.42 2.93 -12.63
C SER A 90 6.04 2.98 -11.98
N ILE A 91 5.26 1.90 -12.06
CA ILE A 91 3.91 1.84 -11.48
C ILE A 91 3.97 1.88 -9.96
N GLY A 92 4.98 1.24 -9.35
CA GLY A 92 5.18 1.31 -7.90
C GLY A 92 5.39 2.73 -7.40
N LYS A 93 6.18 3.53 -8.13
CA LYS A 93 6.37 4.95 -7.81
C LYS A 93 5.09 5.74 -8.00
N GLU A 94 4.40 5.48 -9.09
CA GLU A 94 3.16 6.18 -9.43
C GLU A 94 2.09 5.95 -8.37
N ILE A 95 1.82 4.69 -8.01
CA ILE A 95 0.79 4.37 -7.02
C ILE A 95 1.15 4.90 -5.63
N THR A 96 2.43 4.86 -5.25
CA THR A 96 2.90 5.40 -3.98
C THR A 96 2.69 6.91 -3.91
N ASN A 97 3.01 7.63 -4.99
CA ASN A 97 2.78 9.07 -5.08
C ASN A 97 1.29 9.42 -4.98
N ILE A 98 0.43 8.63 -5.62
CA ILE A 98 -1.03 8.83 -5.54
C ILE A 98 -1.48 8.67 -4.08
N GLY A 99 -0.98 7.65 -3.37
CA GLY A 99 -1.29 7.44 -1.96
C GLY A 99 -0.85 8.60 -1.08
N ILE A 100 0.38 9.07 -1.25
CA ILE A 100 0.92 10.21 -0.49
C ILE A 100 0.07 11.45 -0.72
N ARG A 101 -0.26 11.75 -1.97
CA ARG A 101 -1.07 12.93 -2.33
C ARG A 101 -2.45 12.85 -1.70
N PHE A 102 -3.11 11.71 -1.81
CA PHE A 102 -4.43 11.49 -1.22
C PHE A 102 -4.42 11.77 0.29
N LEU A 103 -3.46 11.17 1.01
CA LEU A 103 -3.38 11.33 2.45
C LEU A 103 -2.99 12.75 2.85
N SER A 104 -2.11 13.40 2.08
CA SER A 104 -1.70 14.78 2.34
C SER A 104 -2.84 15.77 2.16
N GLU A 105 -3.66 15.58 1.14
CA GLU A 105 -4.81 16.44 0.87
C GLU A 105 -5.93 16.22 1.91
N LYS A 106 -6.15 14.96 2.28
CA LYS A 106 -7.25 14.61 3.20
C LYS A 106 -6.91 14.89 4.66
N TYR A 107 -5.64 14.71 5.02
CA TYR A 107 -5.19 14.86 6.41
C TYR A 107 -3.96 15.76 6.48
N PRO A 108 -4.10 17.06 6.15
CA PRO A 108 -2.98 17.98 6.27
C PRO A 108 -2.52 18.08 7.73
N ASN A 109 -1.24 18.35 7.93
CA ASN A 109 -0.63 18.50 9.27
C ASN A 109 -0.55 17.20 10.07
N HIS A 110 -0.72 16.05 9.44
CA HIS A 110 -0.49 14.74 10.05
C HIS A 110 0.74 14.08 9.48
N GLU A 111 1.37 13.23 10.25
CA GLU A 111 2.39 12.33 9.71
C GLU A 111 1.72 11.27 8.85
N ILE A 112 2.44 10.82 7.82
CA ILE A 112 2.13 9.61 7.09
C ILE A 112 3.15 8.57 7.56
N ILE A 113 2.67 7.47 8.14
CA ILE A 113 3.52 6.45 8.76
C ILE A 113 3.34 5.14 8.02
N ILE A 114 4.46 4.47 7.72
CA ILE A 114 4.44 3.16 7.06
C ILE A 114 5.33 2.18 7.83
N SER A 115 5.00 0.90 7.71
CA SER A 115 5.86 -0.20 8.10
C SER A 115 6.48 -0.76 6.83
N ALA A 116 7.68 -0.31 6.51
CA ALA A 116 8.33 -0.65 5.25
C ALA A 116 9.17 -1.91 5.41
N GLN A 117 9.12 -2.80 4.40
CA GLN A 117 10.11 -3.87 4.34
C GLN A 117 11.50 -3.23 4.27
N HIS A 118 12.41 -3.66 5.12
CA HIS A 118 13.71 -3.00 5.28
C HIS A 118 14.49 -2.88 3.95
N ARG A 119 14.40 -3.90 3.09
CA ARG A 119 15.04 -3.88 1.78
C ARG A 119 14.53 -2.77 0.85
N LEU A 120 13.37 -2.18 1.16
CA LEU A 120 12.74 -1.11 0.37
C LEU A 120 12.94 0.27 1.01
N GLN A 121 13.76 0.39 2.05
CA GLN A 121 13.98 1.66 2.75
C GLN A 121 14.39 2.78 1.77
N LYS A 122 15.36 2.51 0.89
CA LYS A 122 15.82 3.52 -0.09
C LYS A 122 14.72 3.95 -1.05
N PHE A 123 13.88 3.01 -1.44
CA PHE A 123 12.72 3.31 -2.30
C PHE A 123 11.82 4.35 -1.64
N TYR A 124 11.47 4.14 -0.38
CA TYR A 124 10.61 5.07 0.35
C TYR A 124 11.31 6.38 0.71
N GLU A 125 12.61 6.34 0.98
CA GLU A 125 13.39 7.57 1.19
C GLU A 125 13.33 8.49 -0.03
N GLY A 126 13.23 7.93 -1.23
CA GLY A 126 13.07 8.69 -2.46
C GLY A 126 11.82 9.56 -2.51
N PHE A 127 10.79 9.25 -1.72
CA PHE A 127 9.57 10.08 -1.61
C PHE A 127 9.65 11.09 -0.47
N GLY A 128 10.67 11.02 0.38
CA GLY A 128 10.81 11.88 1.54
C GLY A 128 10.51 11.21 2.87
N PHE A 129 10.27 9.89 2.88
CA PHE A 129 10.12 9.17 4.14
C PHE A 129 11.46 9.07 4.85
N ILE A 130 11.41 9.10 6.19
CA ILE A 130 12.58 9.02 7.07
C ILE A 130 12.38 7.80 7.97
N ALA A 131 13.42 6.96 8.09
CA ALA A 131 13.38 5.81 8.97
C ALA A 131 13.35 6.25 10.44
N ARG A 132 12.61 5.53 11.25
CA ARG A 132 12.46 5.81 12.68
C ARG A 132 12.46 4.51 13.47
N GLY A 133 13.33 4.43 14.48
CA GLY A 133 13.44 3.25 15.31
C GLY A 133 14.34 2.18 14.70
N GLU A 134 14.25 0.98 15.25
CA GLU A 134 15.08 -0.15 14.86
C GLU A 134 14.35 -1.07 13.89
N VAL A 135 15.11 -1.89 13.17
CA VAL A 135 14.56 -2.96 12.34
C VAL A 135 13.86 -3.97 13.24
N TYR A 136 12.67 -4.43 12.83
CA TYR A 136 11.87 -5.42 13.55
C TYR A 136 11.31 -6.45 12.57
N LEU A 137 10.93 -7.61 13.10
CA LEU A 137 10.29 -8.65 12.29
C LEU A 137 8.78 -8.42 12.24
N GLU A 138 8.23 -8.50 11.04
CA GLU A 138 6.79 -8.52 10.79
C GLU A 138 6.57 -9.63 9.78
N ASP A 139 5.82 -10.66 10.17
CA ASP A 139 5.62 -11.87 9.35
C ASP A 139 6.95 -12.47 8.85
N ASP A 140 7.94 -12.56 9.77
CA ASP A 140 9.28 -13.08 9.50
C ASP A 140 10.09 -12.32 8.46
N ILE A 141 9.70 -11.12 8.10
CA ILE A 141 10.42 -10.23 7.18
C ILE A 141 10.89 -9.01 7.93
N ASP A 142 12.14 -8.60 7.72
CA ASP A 142 12.69 -7.39 8.32
C ASP A 142 11.92 -6.16 7.83
N HIS A 143 11.43 -5.37 8.79
CA HIS A 143 10.70 -4.12 8.54
C HIS A 143 11.33 -2.98 9.33
N ILE A 144 11.05 -1.76 8.90
CA ILE A 144 11.41 -0.55 9.62
C ILE A 144 10.26 0.45 9.50
N GLN A 145 9.94 1.12 10.60
CA GLN A 145 8.95 2.18 10.56
C GLN A 145 9.54 3.40 9.87
N MET A 146 8.77 4.01 8.98
CA MET A 146 9.15 5.23 8.30
C MET A 146 8.00 6.23 8.38
N TYR A 147 8.34 7.52 8.30
CA TYR A 147 7.34 8.58 8.38
C TYR A 147 7.73 9.75 7.49
N MET A 148 6.73 10.54 7.13
CA MET A 148 6.92 11.86 6.52
C MET A 148 5.77 12.77 6.95
N LEU A 149 5.99 14.07 6.92
CA LEU A 149 4.91 15.03 7.13
C LEU A 149 4.08 15.15 5.85
N SER A 150 2.79 15.38 6.00
CA SER A 150 1.90 15.64 4.86
C SER A 150 2.42 16.82 4.05
N LYS A 151 2.39 16.70 2.75
CA LYS A 151 2.86 17.74 1.82
C LYS A 151 1.81 18.81 1.59
#